data_a8f20b028c3b42801263bf80caca62ef
#
_entry.id   a8f20b028c3b42801263bf80caca62ef
#
_cell.length_a   1.000
_cell.length_b   1.000
_cell.length_c   1.000
_cell.angle_alpha   90.00
_cell.angle_beta   90.00
_cell.angle_gamma   90.00
#
_symmetry.space_group_name_H-M   'P 1'
#
loop_
_entity.id
_entity.type
_entity.pdbx_description
1 polymer ?
#
loop_
_entity_poly.entity_id
_entity_poly.type
_entity_poly.pdbx_seq_one_letter_code
_entity_poly.pdbx_strand_id
1 'polypeptide(L)'
;MVEWARACGFTVVAAGKGTKYLPDYHASTPDTVWQHYGLTHEQAQAAGMKSQMFNSFLDGTKSALEMAAIANATGLSAPTQGLAFPPAGMDDLAQVLRPKSHGGQLEVSGQVEVVSSMERDGRPVHKDLRWGVYVVIEAPNDYTAACFRQYGMNTDESGRYSAMYKPFHLIGLELNISILAAALLNKPTGSTKGFQGDVIATAKRDLQAGEILDLSLIHI
;
A
#
# COMPACT_ATOMS: atom_id res chain seq x y z
N MET A 1 -13.77 0.04 1.17
CA MET A 1 -13.57 -1.05 0.20
C MET A 1 -13.57 -2.43 0.87
N VAL A 2 -12.74 -2.70 1.88
CA VAL A 2 -12.68 -4.01 2.58
C VAL A 2 -14.03 -4.40 3.20
N GLU A 3 -14.66 -3.51 3.96
CA GLU A 3 -15.96 -3.77 4.57
C GLU A 3 -17.07 -3.98 3.54
N TRP A 4 -17.05 -3.20 2.46
CA TRP A 4 -17.97 -3.40 1.35
C TRP A 4 -17.79 -4.78 0.72
N ALA A 5 -16.57 -5.18 0.40
CA ALA A 5 -16.30 -6.48 -0.21
C ALA A 5 -16.80 -7.64 0.67
N ARG A 6 -16.53 -7.58 1.96
CA ARG A 6 -17.00 -8.59 2.94
C ARG A 6 -18.51 -8.59 3.09
N ALA A 7 -19.15 -7.43 3.11
CA ALA A 7 -20.61 -7.33 3.19
C ALA A 7 -21.29 -7.91 1.94
N CYS A 8 -20.62 -7.85 0.77
CA CYS A 8 -21.07 -8.51 -0.46
C CYS A 8 -20.77 -10.02 -0.51
N GLY A 9 -20.14 -10.58 0.52
CA GLY A 9 -19.80 -12.01 0.58
C GLY A 9 -18.51 -12.40 -0.15
N PHE A 10 -17.68 -11.44 -0.56
CA PHE A 10 -16.39 -11.72 -1.16
C PHE A 10 -15.32 -11.97 -0.11
N THR A 11 -14.42 -12.90 -0.39
CA THR A 11 -13.17 -13.04 0.37
C THR A 11 -12.23 -11.91 -0.02
N VAL A 12 -11.76 -11.14 0.96
CA VAL A 12 -10.72 -10.14 0.74
C VAL A 12 -9.36 -10.81 0.82
N VAL A 13 -8.66 -10.84 -0.32
CA VAL A 13 -7.36 -11.51 -0.49
C VAL A 13 -6.22 -10.58 -0.16
N ALA A 14 -6.32 -9.33 -0.61
CA ALA A 14 -5.34 -8.29 -0.28
C ALA A 14 -6.02 -6.92 -0.17
N ALA A 15 -5.42 -6.04 0.61
CA ALA A 15 -5.74 -4.61 0.60
C ALA A 15 -4.48 -3.80 0.83
N GLY A 16 -4.43 -2.61 0.20
CA GLY A 16 -3.29 -1.75 0.35
C GLY A 16 -3.31 -0.55 -0.58
N LYS A 17 -2.12 -0.09 -0.91
CA LYS A 17 -1.92 1.09 -1.73
C LYS A 17 -0.77 0.92 -2.72
N GLY A 18 -0.62 1.90 -3.61
CA GLY A 18 0.59 2.06 -4.42
C GLY A 18 1.59 3.05 -3.80
N THR A 19 2.83 2.96 -4.24
CA THR A 19 3.89 3.92 -3.94
C THR A 19 4.97 3.89 -5.00
N LYS A 20 5.85 4.90 -5.01
CA LYS A 20 7.11 4.84 -5.77
C LYS A 20 8.13 4.09 -4.94
N TYR A 21 8.60 2.94 -5.42
CA TYR A 21 9.53 2.11 -4.65
C TYR A 21 10.54 1.38 -5.55
N LEU A 22 11.79 1.40 -5.08
CA LEU A 22 12.88 0.49 -5.48
C LEU A 22 13.59 0.03 -4.20
N PRO A 23 14.24 -1.14 -4.20
CA PRO A 23 14.87 -1.71 -2.99
C PRO A 23 15.91 -0.79 -2.33
N ASP A 24 16.66 -0.03 -3.12
CA ASP A 24 17.67 0.92 -2.65
C ASP A 24 17.08 2.15 -1.95
N TYR A 25 15.78 2.41 -2.12
CA TYR A 25 15.12 3.55 -1.48
C TYR A 25 15.03 3.43 0.04
N HIS A 26 15.11 2.24 0.61
CA HIS A 26 15.21 2.07 2.06
C HIS A 26 16.43 2.79 2.67
N ALA A 27 17.51 2.93 1.90
CA ALA A 27 18.70 3.64 2.33
C ALA A 27 18.62 5.19 2.14
N SER A 28 17.55 5.70 1.50
CA SER A 28 17.41 7.15 1.28
C SER A 28 17.29 7.90 2.60
N THR A 29 17.80 9.14 2.60
CA THR A 29 17.80 10.04 3.75
C THR A 29 17.16 11.37 3.37
N PRO A 30 16.77 12.22 4.34
CA PRO A 30 16.29 13.57 4.04
C PRO A 30 17.24 14.40 3.17
N ASP A 31 18.53 14.10 3.17
CA ASP A 31 19.53 14.81 2.36
C ASP A 31 19.59 14.28 0.92
N THR A 32 19.31 12.99 0.70
CA THR A 32 19.40 12.34 -0.61
C THR A 32 18.07 12.24 -1.35
N VAL A 33 16.96 12.48 -0.66
CA VAL A 33 15.60 12.23 -1.16
C VAL A 33 15.26 12.92 -2.48
N TRP A 34 15.75 14.16 -2.68
CA TRP A 34 15.41 14.94 -3.87
C TRP A 34 15.99 14.37 -5.16
N GLN A 35 17.13 13.69 -5.07
CA GLN A 35 17.74 12.99 -6.21
C GLN A 35 16.78 11.94 -6.78
N HIS A 36 16.07 11.19 -5.91
CA HIS A 36 15.11 10.18 -6.31
C HIS A 36 13.81 10.77 -6.89
N TYR A 37 13.52 12.05 -6.61
CA TYR A 37 12.39 12.77 -7.19
C TYR A 37 12.78 13.58 -8.44
N GLY A 38 14.06 13.66 -8.78
CA GLY A 38 14.57 14.48 -9.90
C GLY A 38 14.43 15.99 -9.64
N LEU A 39 14.52 16.39 -8.38
CA LEU A 39 14.40 17.79 -7.93
C LEU A 39 15.75 18.28 -7.39
N THR A 40 16.00 19.59 -7.53
CA THR A 40 17.04 20.24 -6.76
C THR A 40 16.53 20.63 -5.38
N HIS A 41 17.46 20.91 -4.45
CA HIS A 41 17.11 21.38 -3.11
C HIS A 41 16.34 22.71 -3.17
N GLU A 42 16.76 23.62 -4.04
CA GLU A 42 16.14 24.93 -4.24
C GLU A 42 14.71 24.80 -4.78
N GLN A 43 14.48 23.88 -5.75
CA GLN A 43 13.14 23.62 -6.28
C GLN A 43 12.20 23.08 -5.19
N ALA A 44 12.68 22.14 -4.39
CA ALA A 44 11.90 21.57 -3.29
C ALA A 44 11.59 22.63 -2.22
N GLN A 45 12.57 23.47 -1.86
CA GLN A 45 12.40 24.56 -0.89
C GLN A 45 11.41 25.61 -1.39
N ALA A 46 11.51 26.03 -2.64
CA ALA A 46 10.59 26.99 -3.25
C ALA A 46 9.14 26.47 -3.29
N ALA A 47 8.96 25.15 -3.43
CA ALA A 47 7.66 24.49 -3.36
C ALA A 47 7.18 24.19 -1.92
N GLY A 48 7.92 24.60 -0.89
CA GLY A 48 7.57 24.36 0.52
C GLY A 48 7.63 22.88 0.94
N MET A 49 8.33 22.04 0.18
CA MET A 49 8.43 20.61 0.45
C MET A 49 9.37 20.33 1.63
N LYS A 50 9.00 19.34 2.46
CA LYS A 50 9.78 18.93 3.64
C LYS A 50 10.50 17.62 3.37
N SER A 51 11.82 17.62 3.40
CA SER A 51 12.65 16.46 3.06
C SER A 51 12.36 15.24 3.94
N GLN A 52 12.16 15.40 5.25
CA GLN A 52 11.82 14.32 6.16
C GLN A 52 10.50 13.63 5.76
N MET A 53 9.47 14.43 5.43
CA MET A 53 8.18 13.90 5.01
C MET A 53 8.30 13.15 3.67
N PHE A 54 8.98 13.74 2.69
CA PHE A 54 9.17 13.09 1.38
C PHE A 54 10.05 11.84 1.48
N ASN A 55 11.05 11.85 2.36
CA ASN A 55 11.86 10.66 2.63
C ASN A 55 11.02 9.53 3.22
N SER A 56 10.13 9.83 4.17
CA SER A 56 9.24 8.81 4.75
C SER A 56 8.29 8.16 3.74
N PHE A 57 7.99 8.85 2.64
CA PHE A 57 7.21 8.26 1.53
C PHE A 57 8.05 7.31 0.69
N LEU A 58 9.35 7.61 0.56
CA LEU A 58 10.27 6.89 -0.30
C LEU A 58 10.89 5.67 0.37
N ASP A 59 11.34 5.81 1.62
CA ASP A 59 12.08 4.77 2.34
C ASP A 59 11.22 3.64 2.92
N GLY A 60 9.91 3.71 2.73
CA GLY A 60 8.96 2.69 3.22
C GLY A 60 8.30 3.03 4.55
N THR A 61 8.81 3.99 5.31
CA THR A 61 8.30 4.37 6.66
C THR A 61 6.79 4.63 6.65
N LYS A 62 6.31 5.51 5.77
CA LYS A 62 4.87 5.80 5.69
C LYS A 62 4.07 4.56 5.27
N SER A 63 4.59 3.78 4.34
CA SER A 63 3.93 2.57 3.85
C SER A 63 3.76 1.53 4.96
N ALA A 64 4.78 1.30 5.75
CA ALA A 64 4.74 0.36 6.88
C ALA A 64 3.71 0.79 7.93
N LEU A 65 3.71 2.06 8.35
CA LEU A 65 2.75 2.61 9.30
C LEU A 65 1.31 2.50 8.81
N GLU A 66 1.05 2.83 7.55
CA GLU A 66 -0.28 2.73 6.95
C GLU A 66 -0.76 1.28 6.83
N MET A 67 0.12 0.35 6.46
CA MET A 67 -0.25 -1.06 6.34
C MET A 67 -0.50 -1.71 7.71
N ALA A 68 0.27 -1.37 8.74
CA ALA A 68 -0.01 -1.79 10.10
C ALA A 68 -1.39 -1.28 10.59
N ALA A 69 -1.71 -0.02 10.31
CA ALA A 69 -3.02 0.56 10.62
C ALA A 69 -4.16 -0.16 9.88
N ILE A 70 -3.99 -0.46 8.59
CA ILE A 70 -4.99 -1.19 7.79
C ILE A 70 -5.14 -2.63 8.30
N ALA A 71 -4.04 -3.33 8.59
CA ALA A 71 -4.09 -4.68 9.15
C ALA A 71 -4.90 -4.70 10.45
N ASN A 72 -4.60 -3.81 11.39
CA ASN A 72 -5.27 -3.69 12.68
C ASN A 72 -6.75 -3.25 12.56
N ALA A 73 -7.10 -2.45 11.55
CA ALA A 73 -8.48 -2.02 11.31
C ALA A 73 -9.33 -3.06 10.56
N THR A 74 -8.71 -3.95 9.80
CA THR A 74 -9.43 -4.88 8.92
C THR A 74 -9.31 -6.34 9.32
N GLY A 75 -8.36 -6.69 10.19
CA GLY A 75 -8.04 -8.08 10.53
C GLY A 75 -7.29 -8.81 9.42
N LEU A 76 -6.76 -8.09 8.41
CA LEU A 76 -5.83 -8.66 7.45
C LEU A 76 -4.45 -8.83 8.10
N SER A 77 -3.70 -9.85 7.69
CA SER A 77 -2.36 -10.11 8.23
C SER A 77 -1.32 -9.19 7.61
N ALA A 78 -0.29 -8.86 8.39
CA ALA A 78 0.94 -8.29 7.86
C ALA A 78 1.84 -9.42 7.30
N PRO A 79 2.62 -9.18 6.23
CA PRO A 79 3.57 -10.18 5.73
C PRO A 79 4.71 -10.42 6.73
N THR A 80 5.13 -11.67 6.89
CA THR A 80 6.08 -12.09 7.95
C THR A 80 7.48 -11.52 7.77
N GLN A 81 7.87 -11.23 6.53
CA GLN A 81 9.17 -10.66 6.17
C GLN A 81 9.11 -9.16 5.85
N GLY A 82 8.02 -8.49 6.22
CA GLY A 82 7.76 -7.11 5.83
C GLY A 82 7.19 -6.99 4.41
N LEU A 83 6.86 -5.76 4.02
CA LEU A 83 6.26 -5.45 2.73
C LEU A 83 7.23 -5.76 1.58
N ALA A 84 6.74 -6.45 0.56
CA ALA A 84 7.53 -6.86 -0.59
C ALA A 84 7.55 -5.82 -1.73
N PHE A 85 6.59 -4.91 -1.76
CA PHE A 85 6.42 -3.87 -2.79
C PHE A 85 6.48 -4.43 -4.22
N PRO A 86 5.71 -5.47 -4.58
CA PRO A 86 5.76 -6.00 -5.92
C PRO A 86 5.40 -4.93 -6.96
N PRO A 87 6.10 -4.85 -8.11
CA PRO A 87 5.65 -4.05 -9.23
C PRO A 87 4.28 -4.52 -9.71
N ALA A 88 3.30 -3.63 -9.76
CA ALA A 88 1.97 -3.95 -10.28
C ALA A 88 1.23 -2.69 -10.70
N GLY A 89 0.68 -2.72 -11.90
CA GLY A 89 -0.28 -1.76 -12.40
C GLY A 89 -1.72 -2.11 -12.01
N MET A 90 -2.65 -1.23 -12.31
CA MET A 90 -4.07 -1.44 -11.99
C MET A 90 -4.64 -2.70 -12.64
N ASP A 91 -4.13 -3.07 -13.82
CA ASP A 91 -4.57 -4.26 -14.55
C ASP A 91 -3.95 -5.55 -14.02
N ASP A 92 -2.85 -5.47 -13.26
CA ASP A 92 -2.07 -6.62 -12.77
C ASP A 92 -2.43 -7.04 -11.34
N LEU A 93 -3.18 -6.20 -10.60
CA LEU A 93 -3.44 -6.38 -9.17
C LEU A 93 -3.98 -7.78 -8.84
N ALA A 94 -4.98 -8.25 -9.60
CA ALA A 94 -5.60 -9.56 -9.36
C ALA A 94 -4.63 -10.72 -9.61
N GLN A 95 -3.72 -10.56 -10.58
CA GLN A 95 -2.73 -11.56 -10.93
C GLN A 95 -1.57 -11.60 -9.94
N VAL A 96 -1.06 -10.43 -9.54
CA VAL A 96 0.11 -10.31 -8.67
C VAL A 96 -0.24 -10.58 -7.21
N LEU A 97 -1.38 -10.04 -6.74
CA LEU A 97 -1.76 -10.02 -5.33
C LEU A 97 -2.74 -11.15 -4.97
N ARG A 98 -2.42 -12.36 -5.40
CA ARG A 98 -3.04 -13.61 -4.95
C ARG A 98 -1.98 -14.47 -4.24
N PRO A 99 -2.37 -15.50 -3.47
CA PRO A 99 -1.43 -16.36 -2.76
C PRO A 99 -0.43 -17.03 -3.70
N LYS A 100 0.80 -17.26 -3.23
CA LYS A 100 1.83 -18.02 -3.97
C LYS A 100 1.35 -19.40 -4.42
N SER A 101 0.51 -20.06 -3.62
CA SER A 101 -0.13 -21.34 -3.98
C SER A 101 -1.03 -21.25 -5.21
N HIS A 102 -1.47 -20.05 -5.59
CA HIS A 102 -2.28 -19.79 -6.77
C HIS A 102 -1.50 -18.97 -7.82
N GLY A 103 -0.17 -18.94 -7.73
CA GLY A 103 0.70 -18.30 -8.71
C GLY A 103 0.89 -16.79 -8.54
N GLY A 104 0.48 -16.22 -7.41
CA GLY A 104 0.72 -14.82 -7.05
C GLY A 104 1.95 -14.62 -6.18
N GLN A 105 1.99 -13.52 -5.45
CA GLN A 105 3.15 -13.13 -4.63
C GLN A 105 2.87 -13.10 -3.12
N LEU A 106 1.61 -13.16 -2.69
CA LEU A 106 1.27 -13.12 -1.26
C LEU A 106 1.65 -14.41 -0.54
N GLU A 107 2.05 -14.29 0.71
CA GLU A 107 2.31 -15.45 1.58
C GLU A 107 1.02 -16.21 1.88
N VAL A 108 -0.03 -15.47 2.19
CA VAL A 108 -1.36 -15.98 2.52
C VAL A 108 -2.47 -15.13 1.91
N SER A 109 -3.67 -15.69 1.82
CA SER A 109 -4.87 -14.90 1.54
C SER A 109 -5.25 -14.05 2.76
N GLY A 110 -5.69 -12.82 2.53
CA GLY A 110 -6.04 -11.90 3.61
C GLY A 110 -4.84 -11.11 4.15
N GLN A 111 -3.95 -10.66 3.27
CA GLN A 111 -2.72 -9.95 3.60
C GLN A 111 -2.76 -8.47 3.16
N VAL A 112 -2.14 -7.58 3.93
CA VAL A 112 -1.85 -6.21 3.46
C VAL A 112 -0.57 -6.19 2.63
N GLU A 113 -0.54 -5.36 1.58
CA GLU A 113 0.66 -5.20 0.76
C GLU A 113 0.67 -3.83 0.07
N VAL A 114 1.85 -3.35 -0.30
CA VAL A 114 2.04 -2.12 -1.06
C VAL A 114 2.61 -2.45 -2.43
N VAL A 115 2.01 -1.93 -3.51
CA VAL A 115 2.53 -2.16 -4.86
C VAL A 115 3.45 -1.02 -5.30
N SER A 116 4.54 -1.39 -5.98
CA SER A 116 5.47 -0.43 -6.56
C SER A 116 4.97 0.10 -7.90
N SER A 117 5.11 1.40 -8.11
CA SER A 117 4.93 2.05 -9.42
C SER A 117 6.16 1.95 -10.33
N MET A 118 7.21 1.27 -9.86
CA MET A 118 8.46 1.09 -10.58
C MET A 118 8.77 -0.40 -10.72
N GLU A 119 9.17 -0.80 -11.92
CA GLU A 119 9.81 -2.09 -12.15
C GLU A 119 11.17 -2.14 -11.42
N ARG A 120 11.68 -3.34 -11.16
CA ARG A 120 12.96 -3.50 -10.43
C ARG A 120 14.17 -2.92 -11.16
N ASP A 121 14.07 -2.70 -12.47
CA ASP A 121 15.08 -2.04 -13.29
C ASP A 121 14.91 -0.51 -13.39
N GLY A 122 13.96 0.06 -12.64
CA GLY A 122 13.69 1.49 -12.58
C GLY A 122 12.74 2.03 -13.66
N ARG A 123 12.24 1.21 -14.56
CA ARG A 123 11.19 1.63 -15.51
C ARG A 123 9.86 1.85 -14.79
N PRO A 124 9.02 2.78 -15.26
CA PRO A 124 7.68 2.94 -14.71
C PRO A 124 6.81 1.72 -15.05
N VAL A 125 6.00 1.29 -14.10
CA VAL A 125 4.94 0.29 -14.31
C VAL A 125 3.82 0.90 -15.14
N HIS A 126 3.31 0.14 -16.11
CA HIS A 126 2.18 0.57 -16.94
C HIS A 126 0.92 0.68 -16.08
N LYS A 127 0.18 1.80 -16.21
CA LYS A 127 -1.02 2.08 -15.40
C LYS A 127 -0.78 1.89 -13.89
N ASP A 128 0.35 2.40 -13.40
CA ASP A 128 0.71 2.28 -12.00
C ASP A 128 -0.36 2.84 -11.04
N LEU A 129 -0.31 2.42 -9.80
CA LEU A 129 -1.24 2.84 -8.74
C LEU A 129 -0.55 3.74 -7.70
N ARG A 130 0.49 4.47 -8.06
CA ARG A 130 1.32 5.26 -7.13
C ARG A 130 0.54 6.09 -6.12
N TRP A 131 -0.57 6.67 -6.54
CA TRP A 131 -1.38 7.59 -5.74
C TRP A 131 -2.66 6.95 -5.19
N GLY A 132 -2.87 5.68 -5.49
CA GLY A 132 -4.13 5.01 -5.25
C GLY A 132 -4.11 3.95 -4.16
N VAL A 133 -5.28 3.38 -3.97
CA VAL A 133 -5.56 2.29 -3.03
C VAL A 133 -6.34 1.19 -3.73
N TYR A 134 -6.24 -0.03 -3.21
CA TYR A 134 -6.87 -1.20 -3.82
C TYR A 134 -7.40 -2.20 -2.78
N VAL A 135 -8.27 -3.08 -3.25
CA VAL A 135 -8.64 -4.35 -2.61
C VAL A 135 -8.69 -5.43 -3.68
N VAL A 136 -8.09 -6.58 -3.41
CA VAL A 136 -8.22 -7.79 -4.22
C VAL A 136 -9.21 -8.72 -3.55
N ILE A 137 -10.15 -9.23 -4.32
CA ILE A 137 -11.25 -10.10 -3.88
C ILE A 137 -11.20 -11.42 -4.62
N GLU A 138 -11.66 -12.46 -3.94
CA GLU A 138 -11.88 -13.79 -4.52
C GLU A 138 -13.38 -14.10 -4.59
N ALA A 139 -13.80 -14.62 -5.72
CA ALA A 139 -15.17 -15.11 -5.92
C ALA A 139 -15.44 -16.31 -5.01
N PRO A 140 -16.54 -16.32 -4.24
CA PRO A 140 -16.85 -17.42 -3.33
C PRO A 140 -17.22 -18.72 -4.04
N ASN A 141 -17.57 -18.66 -5.31
CA ASN A 141 -17.97 -19.82 -6.12
C ASN A 141 -17.80 -19.54 -7.63
N ASP A 142 -17.99 -20.58 -8.44
CA ASP A 142 -17.79 -20.49 -9.90
C ASP A 142 -18.82 -19.60 -10.60
N TYR A 143 -20.05 -19.53 -10.08
CA TYR A 143 -21.07 -18.62 -10.61
C TYR A 143 -20.63 -17.16 -10.46
N THR A 144 -20.15 -16.78 -9.30
CA THR A 144 -19.63 -15.42 -9.05
C THR A 144 -18.40 -15.12 -9.90
N ALA A 145 -17.50 -16.09 -10.08
CA ALA A 145 -16.34 -15.94 -10.97
C ALA A 145 -16.78 -15.74 -12.44
N ALA A 146 -17.82 -16.45 -12.88
CA ALA A 146 -18.41 -16.21 -14.20
C ALA A 146 -19.01 -14.81 -14.32
N CYS A 147 -19.67 -14.32 -13.26
CA CYS A 147 -20.20 -12.95 -13.21
C CYS A 147 -19.09 -11.91 -13.33
N PHE A 148 -17.95 -12.07 -12.67
CA PHE A 148 -16.81 -11.14 -12.80
C PHE A 148 -16.44 -10.94 -14.27
N ARG A 149 -16.30 -12.03 -15.03
CA ARG A 149 -16.00 -11.95 -16.47
C ARG A 149 -17.14 -11.32 -17.27
N GLN A 150 -18.38 -11.69 -16.98
CA GLN A 150 -19.56 -11.17 -17.68
C GLN A 150 -19.72 -9.65 -17.51
N TYR A 151 -19.40 -9.12 -16.33
CA TYR A 151 -19.42 -7.69 -16.05
C TYR A 151 -18.15 -6.96 -16.50
N GLY A 152 -17.21 -7.66 -17.14
CA GLY A 152 -15.97 -7.06 -17.65
C GLY A 152 -15.00 -6.60 -16.56
N MET A 153 -15.07 -7.22 -15.38
CA MET A 153 -14.10 -6.95 -14.33
C MET A 153 -12.73 -7.47 -14.73
N ASN A 154 -11.68 -6.74 -14.37
CA ASN A 154 -10.32 -7.21 -14.59
C ASN A 154 -10.02 -8.35 -13.61
N THR A 155 -9.78 -9.54 -14.15
CA THR A 155 -9.56 -10.76 -13.36
C THR A 155 -8.18 -11.34 -13.64
N ASP A 156 -7.74 -12.23 -12.75
CA ASP A 156 -6.63 -13.14 -13.04
C ASP A 156 -7.01 -14.15 -14.15
N GLU A 157 -6.06 -14.97 -14.57
CA GLU A 157 -6.27 -15.99 -15.60
C GLU A 157 -7.37 -17.01 -15.25
N SER A 158 -7.52 -17.34 -13.98
CA SER A 158 -8.57 -18.26 -13.51
C SER A 158 -9.97 -17.64 -13.53
N GLY A 159 -10.05 -16.31 -13.51
CA GLY A 159 -11.28 -15.53 -13.36
C GLY A 159 -11.85 -15.52 -11.94
N ARG A 160 -11.15 -16.11 -10.96
CA ARG A 160 -11.58 -16.14 -9.56
C ARG A 160 -11.20 -14.91 -8.77
N TYR A 161 -10.06 -14.30 -9.10
CA TYR A 161 -9.56 -13.10 -8.43
C TYR A 161 -9.87 -11.87 -9.26
N SER A 162 -10.29 -10.82 -8.61
CA SER A 162 -10.51 -9.51 -9.23
C SER A 162 -10.05 -8.40 -8.29
N ALA A 163 -9.78 -7.22 -8.82
CA ALA A 163 -9.37 -6.08 -8.04
C ALA A 163 -10.32 -4.89 -8.22
N MET A 164 -10.56 -4.21 -7.13
CA MET A 164 -11.14 -2.87 -7.13
C MET A 164 -10.09 -1.89 -6.66
N TYR A 165 -10.01 -0.74 -7.30
CA TYR A 165 -9.05 0.28 -6.96
C TYR A 165 -9.66 1.68 -7.09
N LYS A 166 -9.08 2.61 -6.35
CA LYS A 166 -9.24 4.03 -6.53
C LYS A 166 -7.88 4.58 -6.96
N PRO A 167 -7.72 5.14 -8.16
CA PRO A 167 -6.40 5.49 -8.72
C PRO A 167 -5.72 6.64 -7.97
N PHE A 168 -6.41 7.30 -7.08
CA PHE A 168 -5.89 8.34 -6.18
C PHE A 168 -6.65 8.34 -4.86
N HIS A 169 -6.00 8.77 -3.78
CA HIS A 169 -6.66 9.24 -2.56
C HIS A 169 -6.09 10.61 -2.21
N LEU A 170 -6.98 11.55 -1.95
CA LEU A 170 -6.64 12.95 -1.81
C LEU A 170 -6.50 13.30 -0.33
N ILE A 171 -5.28 13.16 0.20
CA ILE A 171 -4.97 13.40 1.62
C ILE A 171 -5.37 14.82 1.99
N GLY A 172 -6.17 14.93 3.05
CA GLY A 172 -6.75 16.19 3.52
C GLY A 172 -8.01 16.64 2.75
N LEU A 173 -8.07 16.48 1.44
CA LEU A 173 -9.24 16.86 0.63
C LEU A 173 -10.45 15.92 0.85
N GLU A 174 -10.20 14.67 1.24
CA GLU A 174 -11.25 13.69 1.55
C GLU A 174 -11.61 13.66 3.05
N LEU A 175 -11.05 14.52 3.87
CA LEU A 175 -11.29 14.57 5.33
C LEU A 175 -12.77 14.75 5.69
N ASN A 176 -13.52 15.46 4.87
CA ASN A 176 -14.96 15.69 5.08
C ASN A 176 -15.75 14.38 5.20
N ILE A 177 -15.33 13.29 4.54
CA ILE A 177 -15.98 11.98 4.66
C ILE A 177 -15.94 11.51 6.12
N SER A 178 -14.78 11.63 6.78
CA SER A 178 -14.62 11.24 8.19
C SER A 178 -15.38 12.17 9.14
N ILE A 179 -15.36 13.47 8.88
CA ILE A 179 -16.09 14.46 9.67
C ILE A 179 -17.60 14.20 9.59
N LEU A 180 -18.14 14.01 8.38
CA LEU A 180 -19.56 13.75 8.18
C LEU A 180 -19.98 12.39 8.74
N ALA A 181 -19.15 11.35 8.60
CA ALA A 181 -19.44 10.05 9.18
C ALA A 181 -19.53 10.12 10.71
N ALA A 182 -18.61 10.83 11.35
CA ALA A 182 -18.66 11.04 12.79
C ALA A 182 -19.86 11.90 13.22
N ALA A 183 -20.08 13.02 12.55
CA ALA A 183 -21.10 14.00 12.96
C ALA A 183 -22.54 13.53 12.68
N LEU A 184 -22.78 12.87 11.55
CA LEU A 184 -24.14 12.51 11.11
C LEU A 184 -24.50 11.05 11.38
N LEU A 185 -23.52 10.14 11.35
CA LEU A 185 -23.75 8.71 11.50
C LEU A 185 -23.24 8.15 12.83
N ASN A 186 -22.54 8.99 13.62
CA ASN A 186 -21.86 8.57 14.87
C ASN A 186 -20.96 7.34 14.64
N LYS A 187 -20.26 7.30 13.52
CA LYS A 187 -19.39 6.18 13.10
C LYS A 187 -18.03 6.67 12.67
N PRO A 188 -16.94 6.00 13.08
CA PRO A 188 -15.63 6.23 12.48
C PRO A 188 -15.62 5.68 11.04
N THR A 189 -14.83 6.29 10.16
CA THR A 189 -14.58 5.74 8.80
C THR A 189 -13.58 4.58 8.81
N GLY A 190 -12.85 4.42 9.92
CA GLY A 190 -11.97 3.29 10.21
C GLY A 190 -11.58 3.32 11.68
N SER A 191 -11.40 2.15 12.27
CA SER A 191 -10.96 2.00 13.66
C SER A 191 -10.25 0.67 13.83
N THR A 192 -9.30 0.62 14.75
CA THR A 192 -8.63 -0.62 15.14
C THR A 192 -9.64 -1.61 15.69
N LYS A 193 -9.64 -2.83 15.14
CA LYS A 193 -10.48 -3.95 15.57
C LYS A 193 -9.73 -4.99 16.38
N GLY A 194 -8.41 -5.04 16.22
CA GLY A 194 -7.54 -5.98 16.94
C GLY A 194 -6.08 -5.77 16.53
N PHE A 195 -5.18 -6.45 17.20
CA PHE A 195 -3.76 -6.45 16.89
C PHE A 195 -3.47 -7.52 15.83
N GLN A 196 -2.99 -7.09 14.65
CA GLN A 196 -2.59 -7.95 13.52
C GLN A 196 -1.13 -7.75 13.15
N GLY A 197 -0.58 -6.60 13.45
CA GLY A 197 0.81 -6.28 13.16
C GLY A 197 1.23 -4.94 13.76
N ASP A 198 2.52 -4.78 13.87
CA ASP A 198 3.17 -3.56 14.31
C ASP A 198 4.32 -3.23 13.34
N VAL A 199 5.01 -2.16 13.60
CA VAL A 199 6.16 -1.73 12.82
C VAL A 199 7.44 -1.85 13.65
N ILE A 200 8.54 -2.10 12.98
CA ILE A 200 9.88 -2.09 13.56
C ILE A 200 10.75 -1.06 12.84
N ALA A 201 11.69 -0.49 13.55
CA ALA A 201 12.70 0.37 12.95
C ALA A 201 13.91 -0.45 12.53
N THR A 202 14.38 -0.23 11.31
CA THR A 202 15.59 -0.85 10.76
C THR A 202 16.66 0.21 10.57
N ALA A 203 17.86 -0.02 11.10
CA ALA A 203 19.00 0.88 10.90
C ALA A 203 19.47 0.88 9.45
N LYS A 204 19.71 2.05 8.88
CA LYS A 204 20.26 2.22 7.52
C LYS A 204 21.79 2.03 7.47
N ARG A 205 22.43 2.07 8.61
CA ARG A 205 23.87 1.88 8.84
C ARG A 205 24.16 1.48 10.28
N ASP A 206 25.39 1.17 10.58
CA ASP A 206 25.86 1.01 11.97
C ASP A 206 25.63 2.30 12.77
N LEU A 207 25.08 2.16 13.96
CA LEU A 207 24.77 3.27 14.85
C LEU A 207 25.85 3.41 15.93
N GLN A 208 26.13 4.65 16.31
CA GLN A 208 27.05 4.98 17.41
C GLN A 208 26.28 5.31 18.68
N ALA A 209 26.89 5.06 19.83
CA ALA A 209 26.29 5.41 21.10
C ALA A 209 26.05 6.93 21.19
N GLY A 210 24.83 7.33 21.58
CA GLY A 210 24.42 8.73 21.72
C GLY A 210 23.82 9.35 20.47
N GLU A 211 23.76 8.67 19.33
CA GLU A 211 23.04 9.16 18.15
C GLU A 211 21.54 9.22 18.42
N ILE A 212 20.91 10.29 17.93
CA ILE A 212 19.44 10.45 17.97
C ILE A 212 18.86 9.79 16.75
N LEU A 213 17.97 8.81 16.96
CA LEU A 213 17.33 8.07 15.88
C LEU A 213 16.31 8.94 15.15
N ASP A 214 16.55 9.17 13.88
CA ASP A 214 15.63 9.82 12.96
C ASP A 214 15.70 9.15 11.56
N LEU A 215 14.99 9.68 10.57
CA LEU A 215 14.93 9.12 9.23
C LEU A 215 16.24 9.22 8.41
N SER A 216 17.29 9.84 8.95
CA SER A 216 18.63 9.76 8.36
C SER A 216 19.36 8.47 8.78
N LEU A 217 18.96 7.89 9.90
CA LEU A 217 19.61 6.73 10.52
C LEU A 217 18.77 5.45 10.44
N ILE A 218 17.45 5.57 10.42
CA ILE A 218 16.51 4.44 10.40
C ILE A 218 15.43 4.64 9.35
N HIS A 219 14.79 3.53 8.94
CA HIS A 219 13.46 3.53 8.34
C HIS A 219 12.54 2.56 9.10
N ILE A 220 11.26 2.73 8.92
CA ILE A 220 10.24 1.83 9.50
C ILE A 220 9.72 0.90 8.44
#